data_5666e0e82d36831359f4f0412a75dd63
#
_entry.id   5666e0e82d36831359f4f0412a75dd63
#
_cell.length_a   1.000
_cell.length_b   1.000
_cell.length_c   1.000
_cell.angle_alpha   90.00
_cell.angle_beta   90.00
_cell.angle_gamma   90.00
#
_symmetry.space_group_name_H-M   'P 1'
#
loop_
_entity.id
_entity.type
_entity.pdbx_description
1 polymer ?
#
loop_
_entity_poly.entity_id
_entity_poly.type
_entity_poly.pdbx_seq_one_letter_code
_entity_poly.pdbx_strand_id
1 'polypeptide(L)'
;MDLIIFAHPDNKRSHNAAVLQYVKSRLTANGKEFEIIDLYAEKFDPIIRIVNFDVPSGFEEVKDYQDMVRKADRLIFIYPVWFYNMPAILKGFVERVFTSGFAYDFSIGKDGKPVHARKLEGKNAVVINTFGHGEEMFRKRGTAAAEVLDKLVLDFCGIKSKRVNWFSVKGVAILPGEIAKKIDAALA
;
A
#
# COMPACT_ATOMS: atom_id res chain seq x y z
N MET A 1 -0.03 16.32 -1.72
CA MET A 1 0.99 15.48 -2.40
C MET A 1 0.58 14.01 -2.32
N ASP A 2 0.80 13.25 -3.39
CA ASP A 2 0.56 11.80 -3.41
C ASP A 2 1.87 11.03 -3.17
N LEU A 3 1.80 9.88 -2.49
CA LEU A 3 2.94 8.97 -2.30
C LEU A 3 2.60 7.60 -2.91
N ILE A 4 3.36 7.20 -3.92
CA ILE A 4 3.22 5.89 -4.56
C ILE A 4 4.15 4.90 -3.89
N ILE A 5 3.61 3.79 -3.38
CA ILE A 5 4.37 2.66 -2.86
C ILE A 5 4.25 1.51 -3.86
N PHE A 6 5.35 1.24 -4.56
CA PHE A 6 5.41 0.24 -5.63
C PHE A 6 6.18 -1.01 -5.18
N ALA A 7 5.57 -2.18 -5.38
CA ALA A 7 6.16 -3.45 -4.95
C ALA A 7 6.08 -4.52 -6.06
N HIS A 8 6.93 -4.40 -7.08
CA HIS A 8 7.15 -5.44 -8.09
C HIS A 8 8.61 -5.45 -8.56
N PRO A 9 9.28 -6.61 -8.70
CA PRO A 9 10.69 -6.69 -9.08
C PRO A 9 10.98 -6.20 -10.51
N ASP A 10 10.01 -6.32 -11.44
CA ASP A 10 10.11 -5.75 -12.78
C ASP A 10 9.26 -4.46 -12.87
N ASN A 11 9.89 -3.31 -12.64
CA ASN A 11 9.26 -2.00 -12.69
C ASN A 11 9.18 -1.40 -14.12
N LYS A 12 9.53 -2.18 -15.16
CA LYS A 12 9.53 -1.73 -16.56
C LYS A 12 8.52 -2.46 -17.43
N ARG A 13 8.37 -3.79 -17.28
CA ARG A 13 7.61 -4.64 -18.21
C ARG A 13 6.41 -5.32 -17.58
N SER A 14 6.32 -5.35 -16.25
CA SER A 14 5.21 -6.01 -15.56
C SER A 14 3.88 -5.25 -15.73
N HIS A 15 2.77 -5.94 -15.51
CA HIS A 15 1.44 -5.30 -15.46
C HIS A 15 1.36 -4.22 -14.37
N ASN A 16 2.05 -4.42 -13.24
CA ASN A 16 2.18 -3.39 -12.21
C ASN A 16 2.98 -2.18 -12.70
N ALA A 17 4.01 -2.39 -13.54
CA ALA A 17 4.74 -1.29 -14.17
C ALA A 17 3.84 -0.49 -15.13
N ALA A 18 2.97 -1.15 -15.91
CA ALA A 18 2.00 -0.47 -16.75
C ALA A 18 1.02 0.38 -15.91
N VAL A 19 0.56 -0.15 -14.77
CA VAL A 19 -0.26 0.61 -13.80
C VAL A 19 0.53 1.80 -13.25
N LEU A 20 1.77 1.61 -12.83
CA LEU A 20 2.63 2.69 -12.32
C LEU A 20 2.77 3.82 -13.33
N GLN A 21 3.09 3.51 -14.59
CA GLN A 21 3.24 4.52 -15.63
C GLN A 21 1.92 5.27 -15.89
N TYR A 22 0.80 4.55 -15.89
CA TYR A 22 -0.51 5.17 -16.04
C TYR A 22 -0.83 6.12 -14.89
N VAL A 23 -0.67 5.69 -13.63
CA VAL A 23 -0.89 6.53 -12.45
C VAL A 23 -0.02 7.79 -12.50
N LYS A 24 1.28 7.65 -12.79
CA LYS A 24 2.19 8.78 -12.97
C LYS A 24 1.68 9.77 -14.00
N SER A 25 1.30 9.29 -15.18
CA SER A 25 0.80 10.14 -16.27
C SER A 25 -0.47 10.90 -15.86
N ARG A 26 -1.38 10.25 -15.13
CA ARG A 26 -2.62 10.88 -14.63
C ARG A 26 -2.35 11.95 -13.57
N LEU A 27 -1.47 11.67 -12.62
CA LEU A 27 -1.08 12.64 -11.60
C LEU A 27 -0.41 13.87 -12.23
N THR A 28 0.54 13.66 -13.16
CA THR A 28 1.20 14.73 -13.90
C THR A 28 0.21 15.56 -14.71
N ALA A 29 -0.69 14.91 -15.47
CA ALA A 29 -1.70 15.62 -16.28
C ALA A 29 -2.66 16.47 -15.43
N ASN A 30 -2.88 16.07 -14.15
CA ASN A 30 -3.72 16.79 -13.20
C ASN A 30 -2.94 17.79 -12.34
N GLY A 31 -1.66 18.05 -12.63
CA GLY A 31 -0.80 18.97 -11.85
C GLY A 31 -0.58 18.53 -10.40
N LYS A 32 -0.67 17.24 -10.10
CA LYS A 32 -0.46 16.70 -8.74
C LYS A 32 1.00 16.36 -8.53
N GLU A 33 1.56 16.86 -7.45
CA GLU A 33 2.88 16.45 -6.97
C GLU A 33 2.82 15.05 -6.37
N PHE A 34 3.84 14.24 -6.66
CA PHE A 34 3.96 12.89 -6.10
C PHE A 34 5.40 12.46 -5.92
N GLU A 35 5.61 11.59 -4.93
CA GLU A 35 6.86 10.87 -4.70
C GLU A 35 6.62 9.36 -4.89
N ILE A 36 7.70 8.59 -5.11
CA ILE A 36 7.63 7.14 -5.34
C ILE A 36 8.63 6.43 -4.45
N ILE A 37 8.16 5.43 -3.72
CA ILE A 37 8.97 4.41 -3.05
C ILE A 37 8.88 3.14 -3.90
N ASP A 38 9.95 2.80 -4.62
CA ASP A 38 10.08 1.52 -5.33
C ASP A 38 10.84 0.54 -4.46
N LEU A 39 10.12 -0.29 -3.70
CA LEU A 39 10.69 -1.16 -2.67
C LEU A 39 11.78 -2.12 -3.20
N TYR A 40 11.65 -2.59 -4.44
CA TYR A 40 12.65 -3.46 -5.04
C TYR A 40 13.85 -2.68 -5.57
N ALA A 41 13.64 -1.54 -6.20
CA ALA A 41 14.73 -0.70 -6.71
C ALA A 41 15.58 -0.13 -5.57
N GLU A 42 14.95 0.26 -4.46
CA GLU A 42 15.61 0.75 -3.25
C GLU A 42 16.20 -0.37 -2.39
N LYS A 43 15.97 -1.64 -2.75
CA LYS A 43 16.42 -2.81 -1.98
C LYS A 43 15.97 -2.76 -0.52
N PHE A 44 14.73 -2.31 -0.31
CA PHE A 44 14.17 -2.22 1.04
C PHE A 44 14.33 -3.55 1.78
N ASP A 45 14.89 -3.51 2.99
CA ASP A 45 14.99 -4.69 3.84
C ASP A 45 13.65 -4.94 4.57
N PRO A 46 12.92 -6.02 4.27
CA PRO A 46 11.63 -6.29 4.89
C PRO A 46 11.73 -6.92 6.28
N ILE A 47 12.93 -7.28 6.75
CA ILE A 47 13.09 -8.11 7.93
C ILE A 47 13.18 -7.27 9.20
N ILE A 48 12.30 -7.54 10.16
CA ILE A 48 12.42 -7.03 11.52
C ILE A 48 13.42 -7.92 12.28
N ARG A 49 14.60 -7.37 12.63
CA ARG A 49 15.67 -8.15 13.29
C ARG A 49 15.67 -8.03 14.82
N ILE A 50 15.16 -6.92 15.33
CA ILE A 50 15.13 -6.65 16.78
C ILE A 50 13.69 -6.32 17.15
N VAL A 51 13.15 -7.07 18.08
CA VAL A 51 11.86 -6.80 18.69
C VAL A 51 12.13 -6.31 20.12
N ASN A 52 12.17 -5.00 20.28
CA ASN A 52 12.11 -4.38 21.59
C ASN A 52 10.88 -3.48 21.61
N PHE A 53 9.92 -3.77 22.46
CA PHE A 53 8.67 -3.01 22.54
C PHE A 53 8.87 -1.55 22.99
N ASP A 54 9.97 -1.27 23.68
CA ASP A 54 10.30 0.06 24.19
C ASP A 54 11.08 0.91 23.20
N VAL A 55 11.76 0.29 22.21
CA VAL A 55 12.51 0.97 21.15
C VAL A 55 12.19 0.30 19.82
N PRO A 56 11.47 0.96 18.92
CA PRO A 56 11.22 0.43 17.59
C PRO A 56 12.55 0.16 16.87
N SER A 57 12.85 -1.10 16.62
CA SER A 57 14.09 -1.52 15.99
C SER A 57 14.20 -1.03 14.57
N GLY A 58 15.35 -0.51 14.19
CA GLY A 58 15.58 0.06 12.86
C GLY A 58 14.77 1.33 12.60
N PHE A 59 14.40 2.06 13.64
CA PHE A 59 13.60 3.28 13.55
C PHE A 59 14.29 4.35 12.67
N GLU A 60 15.59 4.50 12.81
CA GLU A 60 16.34 5.45 11.98
C GLU A 60 16.29 5.08 10.49
N GLU A 61 16.35 3.79 10.16
CA GLU A 61 16.30 3.30 8.77
C GLU A 61 14.94 3.52 8.10
N VAL A 62 13.85 3.63 8.87
CA VAL A 62 12.49 3.81 8.33
C VAL A 62 11.93 5.21 8.55
N LYS A 63 12.67 6.07 9.23
CA LYS A 63 12.23 7.43 9.55
C LYS A 63 11.92 8.24 8.29
N ASP A 64 12.76 8.15 7.27
CA ASP A 64 12.53 8.85 6.01
C ASP A 64 11.23 8.39 5.34
N TYR A 65 10.94 7.07 5.35
CA TYR A 65 9.67 6.54 4.85
C TYR A 65 8.47 7.02 5.68
N GLN A 66 8.61 7.08 7.00
CA GLN A 66 7.57 7.63 7.86
C GLN A 66 7.33 9.10 7.58
N ASP A 67 8.38 9.88 7.33
CA ASP A 67 8.25 11.30 6.97
C ASP A 67 7.58 11.48 5.60
N MET A 68 7.89 10.65 4.60
CA MET A 68 7.19 10.64 3.33
C MET A 68 5.70 10.30 3.51
N VAL A 69 5.38 9.25 4.30
CA VAL A 69 3.98 8.89 4.63
C VAL A 69 3.29 10.03 5.38
N ARG A 70 3.97 10.71 6.30
CA ARG A 70 3.41 11.83 7.07
C ARG A 70 3.06 13.01 6.17
N LYS A 71 3.92 13.36 5.22
CA LYS A 71 3.73 14.47 4.27
C LYS A 71 2.64 14.21 3.23
N ALA A 72 2.41 12.95 2.87
CA ALA A 72 1.43 12.58 1.85
C ALA A 72 -0.01 12.75 2.36
N ASP A 73 -0.88 13.29 1.52
CA ASP A 73 -2.33 13.33 1.75
C ASP A 73 -2.99 12.03 1.32
N ARG A 74 -2.42 11.39 0.27
CA ARG A 74 -2.90 10.13 -0.26
C ARG A 74 -1.75 9.16 -0.54
N LEU A 75 -1.97 7.89 -0.15
CA LEU A 75 -1.05 6.78 -0.41
C LEU A 75 -1.59 5.94 -1.58
N ILE A 76 -0.75 5.59 -2.55
CA ILE A 76 -1.13 4.78 -3.71
C ILE A 76 -0.27 3.52 -3.71
N PHE A 77 -0.85 2.40 -3.33
CA PHE A 77 -0.18 1.10 -3.31
C PHE A 77 -0.39 0.38 -4.63
N ILE A 78 0.69 -0.06 -5.28
CA ILE A 78 0.66 -0.81 -6.55
C ILE A 78 1.46 -2.10 -6.37
N TYR A 79 0.78 -3.26 -6.39
CA TYR A 79 1.44 -4.54 -6.17
C TYR A 79 0.66 -5.74 -6.73
N PRO A 80 1.33 -6.87 -7.05
CA PRO A 80 0.67 -8.10 -7.44
C PRO A 80 0.16 -8.85 -6.19
N VAL A 81 -0.94 -9.56 -6.33
CA VAL A 81 -1.36 -10.52 -5.32
C VAL A 81 -0.69 -11.86 -5.58
N TRP A 82 0.23 -12.25 -4.70
CA TRP A 82 0.95 -13.51 -4.71
C TRP A 82 0.51 -14.36 -3.52
N PHE A 83 0.14 -15.61 -3.79
CA PHE A 83 -0.41 -16.50 -2.76
C PHE A 83 -1.49 -15.84 -1.90
N TYR A 84 -2.43 -15.16 -2.59
CA TYR A 84 -3.57 -14.46 -1.99
C TYR A 84 -3.22 -13.25 -1.12
N ASN A 85 -1.96 -12.82 -1.05
CA ASN A 85 -1.54 -11.70 -0.22
C ASN A 85 -0.60 -10.74 -0.96
N MET A 86 -0.20 -9.66 -0.29
CA MET A 86 0.84 -8.76 -0.79
C MET A 86 2.20 -9.44 -0.82
N PRO A 87 3.15 -8.98 -1.68
CA PRO A 87 4.52 -9.46 -1.66
C PRO A 87 5.19 -9.28 -0.29
N ALA A 88 6.11 -10.20 0.07
CA ALA A 88 6.81 -10.17 1.36
C ALA A 88 7.51 -8.83 1.64
N ILE A 89 8.10 -8.21 0.61
CA ILE A 89 8.76 -6.91 0.74
C ILE A 89 7.76 -5.80 1.16
N LEU A 90 6.54 -5.81 0.62
CA LEU A 90 5.50 -4.86 1.00
C LEU A 90 4.97 -5.15 2.40
N LYS A 91 4.82 -6.43 2.77
CA LYS A 91 4.42 -6.79 4.13
C LYS A 91 5.45 -6.31 5.15
N GLY A 92 6.74 -6.51 4.89
CA GLY A 92 7.81 -5.99 5.73
C GLY A 92 7.85 -4.46 5.78
N PHE A 93 7.58 -3.78 4.65
CA PHE A 93 7.43 -2.32 4.65
C PHE A 93 6.32 -1.86 5.59
N VAL A 94 5.15 -2.49 5.51
CA VAL A 94 4.03 -2.20 6.41
C VAL A 94 4.43 -2.42 7.87
N GLU A 95 5.05 -3.55 8.19
CA GLU A 95 5.45 -3.89 9.57
C GLU A 95 6.50 -2.95 10.15
N ARG A 96 7.44 -2.50 9.32
CA ARG A 96 8.53 -1.64 9.77
C ARG A 96 8.17 -0.15 9.77
N VAL A 97 7.30 0.31 8.87
CA VAL A 97 6.95 1.73 8.73
C VAL A 97 5.71 2.10 9.54
N PHE A 98 4.65 1.27 9.52
CA PHE A 98 3.37 1.57 10.19
C PHE A 98 3.39 1.10 11.65
N THR A 99 4.33 1.61 12.42
CA THR A 99 4.56 1.19 13.82
C THR A 99 3.67 1.92 14.81
N SER A 100 3.59 1.36 16.03
CA SER A 100 3.08 2.08 17.19
C SER A 100 3.86 3.38 17.42
N GLY A 101 3.19 4.41 17.91
CA GLY A 101 3.75 5.75 18.04
C GLY A 101 3.70 6.58 16.77
N PHE A 102 3.74 5.95 15.58
CA PHE A 102 3.66 6.63 14.28
C PHE A 102 2.29 6.49 13.61
N ALA A 103 1.85 5.27 13.30
CA ALA A 103 0.62 5.02 12.55
C ALA A 103 -0.60 4.80 13.44
N TYR A 104 -0.37 4.27 14.62
CA TYR A 104 -1.37 4.02 15.65
C TYR A 104 -0.74 4.09 17.04
N ASP A 105 -1.58 4.04 18.08
CA ASP A 105 -1.13 3.93 19.45
C ASP A 105 -2.20 3.30 20.33
N PHE A 106 -1.79 2.80 21.51
CA PHE A 106 -2.69 2.34 22.55
C PHE A 106 -2.42 3.08 23.84
N SER A 107 -3.48 3.45 24.54
CA SER A 107 -3.43 4.06 25.87
C SER A 107 -4.51 3.46 26.77
N ILE A 108 -4.44 3.73 28.05
CA ILE A 108 -5.52 3.37 28.98
C ILE A 108 -6.39 4.62 29.20
N GLY A 109 -7.66 4.50 28.90
CA GLY A 109 -8.64 5.55 29.12
C GLY A 109 -8.93 5.79 30.61
N LYS A 110 -9.65 6.87 30.91
CA LYS A 110 -10.04 7.23 32.29
C LYS A 110 -10.92 6.16 32.98
N ASP A 111 -11.57 5.34 32.19
CA ASP A 111 -12.41 4.21 32.62
C ASP A 111 -11.62 2.88 32.77
N GLY A 112 -10.30 2.93 32.64
CA GLY A 112 -9.42 1.77 32.72
C GLY A 112 -9.41 0.87 31.49
N LYS A 113 -10.12 1.23 30.40
CA LYS A 113 -10.19 0.44 29.19
C LYS A 113 -9.13 0.85 28.17
N PRO A 114 -8.67 -0.08 27.33
CA PRO A 114 -7.77 0.25 26.20
C PRO A 114 -8.44 1.22 25.22
N VAL A 115 -7.72 2.26 24.85
CA VAL A 115 -8.10 3.23 23.80
C VAL A 115 -7.13 3.07 22.66
N HIS A 116 -7.67 2.83 21.46
CA HIS A 116 -6.90 2.77 20.22
C HIS A 116 -6.91 4.16 19.55
N ALA A 117 -5.73 4.74 19.37
CA ALA A 117 -5.53 6.00 18.66
C ALA A 117 -5.08 5.70 17.22
N ARG A 118 -5.82 6.19 16.25
CA ARG A 118 -5.54 6.11 14.81
C ARG A 118 -4.79 7.37 14.38
N LYS A 119 -3.47 7.29 14.22
CA LYS A 119 -2.62 8.48 14.04
C LYS A 119 -2.53 9.00 12.60
N LEU A 120 -3.05 8.26 11.64
CA LEU A 120 -3.06 8.65 10.22
C LEU A 120 -4.48 9.00 9.72
N GLU A 121 -5.38 9.38 10.62
CA GLU A 121 -6.71 9.86 10.26
C GLU A 121 -6.64 11.08 9.36
N GLY A 122 -7.60 11.16 8.42
CA GLY A 122 -7.66 12.22 7.41
C GLY A 122 -6.90 11.89 6.12
N LYS A 123 -6.03 10.89 6.12
CA LYS A 123 -5.39 10.40 4.89
C LYS A 123 -6.31 9.48 4.10
N ASN A 124 -6.06 9.44 2.78
CA ASN A 124 -6.73 8.52 1.88
C ASN A 124 -5.73 7.54 1.27
N ALA A 125 -6.21 6.40 0.78
CA ALA A 125 -5.38 5.49 0.01
C ALA A 125 -6.11 4.94 -1.22
N VAL A 126 -5.33 4.58 -2.25
CA VAL A 126 -5.78 3.78 -3.38
C VAL A 126 -4.91 2.53 -3.44
N VAL A 127 -5.55 1.36 -3.41
CA VAL A 127 -4.86 0.06 -3.48
C VAL A 127 -5.15 -0.55 -4.84
N ILE A 128 -4.12 -0.70 -5.68
CA ILE A 128 -4.24 -1.22 -7.04
C ILE A 128 -3.53 -2.56 -7.12
N ASN A 129 -4.29 -3.62 -7.37
CA ASN A 129 -3.81 -4.99 -7.38
C ASN A 129 -3.87 -5.62 -8.77
N THR A 130 -2.87 -6.44 -9.09
CA THR A 130 -2.90 -7.35 -10.24
C THR A 130 -2.97 -8.82 -9.80
N PHE A 131 -3.72 -9.64 -10.54
CA PHE A 131 -3.96 -11.04 -10.22
C PHE A 131 -3.73 -11.91 -11.46
N GLY A 132 -2.96 -12.98 -11.33
CA GLY A 132 -2.77 -13.97 -12.39
C GLY A 132 -4.01 -14.80 -12.71
N HIS A 133 -4.95 -14.91 -11.77
CA HIS A 133 -6.19 -15.67 -11.90
C HIS A 133 -7.40 -14.77 -12.09
N GLY A 134 -8.51 -15.37 -12.58
CA GLY A 134 -9.79 -14.70 -12.72
C GLY A 134 -10.46 -14.41 -11.37
N GLU A 135 -11.35 -13.43 -11.37
CA GLU A 135 -12.07 -12.98 -10.17
C GLU A 135 -12.86 -14.10 -9.51
N GLU A 136 -13.53 -14.97 -10.29
CA GLU A 136 -14.33 -16.07 -9.77
C GLU A 136 -13.49 -17.05 -8.95
N MET A 137 -12.31 -17.43 -9.46
CA MET A 137 -11.40 -18.32 -8.74
C MET A 137 -10.93 -17.70 -7.42
N PHE A 138 -10.67 -16.39 -7.43
CA PHE A 138 -10.28 -15.66 -6.25
C PHE A 138 -11.41 -15.63 -5.22
N ARG A 139 -12.64 -15.33 -5.64
CA ARG A 139 -13.82 -15.30 -4.76
C ARG A 139 -14.12 -16.68 -4.12
N LYS A 140 -13.98 -17.76 -4.85
CA LYS A 140 -14.22 -19.12 -4.34
C LYS A 140 -13.25 -19.52 -3.22
N ARG A 141 -12.04 -18.98 -3.21
CA ARG A 141 -11.02 -19.30 -2.19
C ARG A 141 -10.96 -18.32 -1.02
N GLY A 142 -11.80 -17.29 -1.04
CA GLY A 142 -11.84 -16.25 -0.03
C GLY A 142 -10.94 -15.03 -0.38
N THR A 143 -11.49 -13.86 -0.22
CA THR A 143 -10.84 -12.60 -0.60
C THR A 143 -10.08 -11.96 0.55
N ALA A 144 -10.28 -12.43 1.78
CA ALA A 144 -9.80 -11.79 3.00
C ALA A 144 -8.30 -11.48 3.00
N ALA A 145 -7.48 -12.42 2.53
CA ALA A 145 -6.03 -12.23 2.55
C ALA A 145 -5.54 -11.09 1.63
N ALA A 146 -6.19 -10.89 0.47
CA ALA A 146 -5.85 -9.77 -0.41
C ALA A 146 -6.39 -8.43 0.10
N GLU A 147 -7.36 -8.47 1.02
CA GLU A 147 -7.96 -7.29 1.64
C GLU A 147 -7.27 -6.87 2.94
N VAL A 148 -6.22 -7.59 3.36
CA VAL A 148 -5.49 -7.31 4.60
C VAL A 148 -4.96 -5.88 4.63
N LEU A 149 -4.38 -5.40 3.52
CA LEU A 149 -3.79 -4.07 3.50
C LEU A 149 -4.84 -2.98 3.74
N ASP A 150 -5.89 -2.95 2.93
CA ASP A 150 -6.86 -1.85 2.98
C ASP A 150 -7.87 -1.96 4.11
N LYS A 151 -8.46 -3.14 4.32
CA LYS A 151 -9.53 -3.32 5.32
C LYS A 151 -9.03 -3.54 6.74
N LEU A 152 -7.81 -4.02 6.92
CA LEU A 152 -7.28 -4.28 8.26
C LEU A 152 -6.18 -3.28 8.60
N VAL A 153 -5.11 -3.18 7.80
CA VAL A 153 -3.97 -2.33 8.16
C VAL A 153 -4.30 -0.84 8.01
N LEU A 154 -4.77 -0.41 6.84
CA LEU A 154 -5.02 1.01 6.59
C LEU A 154 -6.18 1.53 7.45
N ASP A 155 -7.27 0.78 7.56
CA ASP A 155 -8.40 1.14 8.44
C ASP A 155 -7.96 1.20 9.91
N PHE A 156 -7.14 0.26 10.35
CA PHE A 156 -6.57 0.26 11.71
C PHE A 156 -5.78 1.53 12.01
N CYS A 157 -5.08 2.08 11.01
CA CYS A 157 -4.33 3.34 11.13
C CYS A 157 -5.20 4.61 10.90
N GLY A 158 -6.48 4.45 10.53
CA GLY A 158 -7.41 5.54 10.26
C GLY A 158 -7.41 6.05 8.81
N ILE A 159 -6.81 5.30 7.88
CA ILE A 159 -6.70 5.67 6.47
C ILE A 159 -7.89 5.09 5.70
N LYS A 160 -8.70 5.94 5.06
CA LYS A 160 -9.78 5.50 4.17
C LYS A 160 -9.21 5.05 2.83
N SER A 161 -9.68 3.93 2.29
CA SER A 161 -9.14 3.38 1.05
C SER A 161 -10.19 3.07 0.00
N LYS A 162 -9.77 3.19 -1.28
CA LYS A 162 -10.47 2.65 -2.47
C LYS A 162 -9.59 1.55 -3.08
N ARG A 163 -10.21 0.52 -3.66
CA ARG A 163 -9.47 -0.59 -4.30
C ARG A 163 -9.80 -0.71 -5.77
N VAL A 164 -8.78 -0.99 -6.58
CA VAL A 164 -8.88 -1.36 -7.99
C VAL A 164 -8.18 -2.70 -8.21
N ASN A 165 -8.91 -3.69 -8.72
CA ASN A 165 -8.38 -5.01 -9.03
C ASN A 165 -8.32 -5.22 -10.54
N TRP A 166 -7.19 -5.68 -11.04
CA TRP A 166 -6.99 -6.13 -12.41
C TRP A 166 -6.72 -7.63 -12.43
N PHE A 167 -7.76 -8.39 -12.75
CA PHE A 167 -7.72 -9.86 -12.78
C PHE A 167 -7.23 -10.39 -14.14
N SER A 168 -6.79 -11.65 -14.13
CA SER A 168 -6.39 -12.42 -15.32
C SER A 168 -5.26 -11.78 -16.13
N VAL A 169 -4.29 -11.14 -15.44
CA VAL A 169 -3.14 -10.57 -16.14
C VAL A 169 -2.30 -11.65 -16.81
N LYS A 170 -2.09 -11.54 -18.15
CA LYS A 170 -1.34 -12.49 -18.98
C LYS A 170 -0.65 -11.76 -20.13
N GLY A 171 0.45 -12.32 -20.60
CA GLY A 171 1.14 -11.83 -21.80
C GLY A 171 1.70 -10.41 -21.66
N VAL A 172 1.53 -9.59 -22.70
CA VAL A 172 2.05 -8.22 -22.72
C VAL A 172 1.27 -7.32 -21.77
N ALA A 173 1.97 -6.49 -21.03
CA ALA A 173 1.41 -5.60 -20.03
C ALA A 173 0.77 -4.34 -20.67
N ILE A 174 -0.39 -4.51 -21.28
CA ILE A 174 -1.21 -3.41 -21.83
C ILE A 174 -2.37 -3.18 -20.86
N LEU A 175 -2.47 -1.97 -20.29
CA LEU A 175 -3.53 -1.62 -19.34
C LEU A 175 -4.88 -1.52 -20.07
N PRO A 176 -5.90 -2.34 -19.72
CA PRO A 176 -7.22 -2.26 -20.34
C PRO A 176 -7.92 -0.93 -20.03
N GLY A 177 -8.67 -0.39 -20.99
CA GLY A 177 -9.39 0.88 -20.80
C GLY A 177 -10.40 0.88 -19.66
N GLU A 178 -11.02 -0.28 -19.34
CA GLU A 178 -11.91 -0.42 -18.19
C GLU A 178 -11.17 -0.31 -16.85
N ILE A 179 -9.95 -0.85 -16.77
CA ILE A 179 -9.09 -0.73 -15.58
C ILE A 179 -8.59 0.70 -15.44
N ALA A 180 -8.19 1.33 -16.55
CA ALA A 180 -7.81 2.75 -16.58
C ALA A 180 -8.92 3.64 -16.03
N LYS A 181 -10.18 3.45 -16.45
CA LYS A 181 -11.35 4.18 -15.92
C LYS A 181 -11.57 3.96 -14.41
N LYS A 182 -11.38 2.72 -13.93
CA LYS A 182 -11.48 2.42 -12.48
C LYS A 182 -10.38 3.13 -11.69
N ILE A 183 -9.16 3.18 -12.22
CA ILE A 183 -8.04 3.92 -11.60
C ILE A 183 -8.37 5.41 -11.57
N ASP A 184 -8.84 6.01 -12.67
CA ASP A 184 -9.23 7.42 -12.71
C ASP A 184 -10.30 7.75 -11.65
N ALA A 185 -11.33 6.92 -11.54
CA ALA A 185 -12.37 7.08 -10.51
C ALA A 185 -11.86 6.90 -9.08
N ALA A 186 -10.81 6.13 -8.88
CA ALA A 186 -10.19 5.96 -7.56
C ALA A 186 -9.27 7.14 -7.22
N LEU A 187 -8.60 7.73 -8.21
CA LEU A 187 -7.71 8.88 -8.05
C LEU A 187 -8.46 10.23 -7.95
N ALA A 188 -9.69 10.30 -8.41
CA ALA A 188 -10.57 11.46 -8.22
C ALA A 188 -10.96 11.61 -6.74
#